data_68e6ea7bb37ddf7a65f6e6ee15eb2e61
#
_entry.id   68e6ea7bb37ddf7a65f6e6ee15eb2e61
#
_cell.length_a   1.000
_cell.length_b   1.000
_cell.length_c   1.000
_cell.angle_alpha   90.00
_cell.angle_beta   90.00
_cell.angle_gamma   90.00
#
_symmetry.space_group_name_H-M   'P 1'
#
loop_
_entity.id
_entity.type
_entity.pdbx_description
1 polymer ?
#
loop_
_entity_poly.entity_id
_entity_poly.type
_entity_poly.pdbx_seq_one_letter_code
_entity_poly.pdbx_strand_id
1 'polypeptide(L)'
;MTLNDTPRGNRIHIGIFGRRNAGKSSLINALTGQRLAIVSQTPGTTADPVFKSMELHPVGPVVFIDTAGFDDEGELGGLRVAKTAETIKQTDVAVLVLDGPELAGCARLEYPNAEPGNEQEGISAGVPASSGALALERQWMEKLQAAKIPAIVVINKWDQLNEAGRLVVREMVQEFKDQQAEDDALIPVSAKTSEGINALRSAIAAAVPEEILNTQMTAGLIEDEGLALLVMPQNIQAPKGRLILPQVQTIRELLDRRCTVVSTTLDGLDRSLQSLDRSPDLIITDSQCFKEVYEKKPEQSLLTSFSILMAASKGDIGTFADGVSAIDDAAAVDATAKAADAEAAPAADPAAAKAEADLFRVLIAEACTHVPQSEDIGTVKIPRLLKQEFGGRVEITNVRGKDFPEEDALKEYDLIIHCGACMFNRQMVMSRIAAAQRAGVPITNYGVFLAKMSGILDKVSLPKGNSR
;
A
#
# COMPACT_ATOMS: atom_id res chain seq x y z
N MET A 1 -14.12 -17.39 0.92
CA MET A 1 -12.82 -17.29 1.60
C MET A 1 -12.83 -18.29 2.75
N THR A 2 -11.93 -19.23 2.73
CA THR A 2 -11.73 -20.13 3.87
C THR A 2 -11.01 -19.34 4.99
N LEU A 3 -11.15 -19.77 6.24
CA LEU A 3 -10.53 -19.11 7.40
C LEU A 3 -8.98 -19.08 7.34
N ASN A 4 -8.40 -19.87 6.44
CA ASN A 4 -6.94 -20.02 6.26
C ASN A 4 -6.38 -19.21 5.07
N ASP A 5 -7.21 -18.48 4.31
CA ASP A 5 -6.73 -17.71 3.17
C ASP A 5 -6.09 -16.40 3.67
N THR A 6 -4.83 -16.17 3.33
CA THR A 6 -4.18 -14.87 3.59
C THR A 6 -4.95 -13.76 2.87
N PRO A 7 -5.44 -12.75 3.62
CA PRO A 7 -6.16 -11.63 3.02
C PRO A 7 -5.33 -10.92 1.95
N ARG A 8 -6.00 -10.40 0.93
CA ARG A 8 -5.33 -9.76 -0.21
C ARG A 8 -4.41 -8.61 0.20
N GLY A 9 -4.82 -7.78 1.14
CA GLY A 9 -4.01 -6.67 1.65
C GLY A 9 -2.72 -7.08 2.40
N ASN A 10 -2.54 -8.37 2.68
CA ASN A 10 -1.35 -8.92 3.33
C ASN A 10 -0.48 -9.77 2.40
N ARG A 11 -0.88 -9.89 1.14
CA ARG A 11 -0.08 -10.53 0.10
C ARG A 11 0.84 -9.51 -0.53
N ILE A 12 1.99 -9.94 -1.00
CA ILE A 12 2.88 -9.10 -1.80
C ILE A 12 2.26 -8.95 -3.19
N HIS A 13 2.12 -7.72 -3.66
CA HIS A 13 1.50 -7.41 -4.93
C HIS A 13 2.57 -7.25 -6.01
N ILE A 14 2.53 -8.11 -7.01
CA ILE A 14 3.46 -8.12 -8.15
C ILE A 14 2.72 -7.59 -9.37
N GLY A 15 3.02 -6.37 -9.79
CA GLY A 15 2.43 -5.75 -10.98
C GLY A 15 3.14 -6.20 -12.24
N ILE A 16 2.39 -6.69 -13.25
CA ILE A 16 2.93 -7.09 -14.54
C ILE A 16 2.59 -6.02 -15.57
N PHE A 17 3.60 -5.28 -16.01
CA PHE A 17 3.48 -4.16 -16.94
C PHE A 17 4.09 -4.51 -18.30
N GLY A 18 3.68 -3.83 -19.36
CA GLY A 18 4.21 -4.04 -20.71
C GLY A 18 3.19 -3.70 -21.77
N ARG A 19 3.64 -3.62 -23.03
CA ARG A 19 2.77 -3.36 -24.18
C ARG A 19 1.69 -4.41 -24.34
N ARG A 20 0.69 -4.07 -25.14
CA ARG A 20 -0.31 -5.04 -25.61
C ARG A 20 0.40 -6.17 -26.33
N ASN A 21 -0.07 -7.39 -26.16
CA ASN A 21 0.50 -8.61 -26.75
C ASN A 21 1.93 -8.99 -26.31
N ALA A 22 2.59 -8.27 -25.40
CA ALA A 22 3.88 -8.68 -24.84
C ALA A 22 3.82 -10.01 -24.08
N GLY A 23 2.62 -10.57 -23.86
CA GLY A 23 2.42 -11.88 -23.24
C GLY A 23 2.29 -11.85 -21.73
N LYS A 24 1.88 -10.73 -21.13
CA LYS A 24 1.67 -10.56 -19.68
C LYS A 24 0.82 -11.65 -19.04
N SER A 25 -0.40 -11.86 -19.56
CA SER A 25 -1.32 -12.88 -19.06
C SER A 25 -0.79 -14.30 -19.23
N SER A 26 -0.07 -14.56 -20.33
CA SER A 26 0.58 -15.85 -20.57
C SER A 26 1.73 -16.08 -19.59
N LEU A 27 2.49 -15.03 -19.27
CA LEU A 27 3.58 -15.06 -18.29
C LEU A 27 3.04 -15.37 -16.88
N ILE A 28 1.94 -14.73 -16.48
CA ILE A 28 1.28 -15.04 -15.21
C ILE A 28 0.81 -16.50 -15.15
N ASN A 29 0.24 -17.04 -16.24
CA ASN A 29 -0.14 -18.45 -16.30
C ASN A 29 1.06 -19.38 -16.14
N ALA A 30 2.20 -19.06 -16.79
CA ALA A 30 3.44 -19.83 -16.64
C ALA A 30 4.03 -19.75 -15.22
N LEU A 31 4.00 -18.55 -14.61
CA LEU A 31 4.45 -18.35 -13.23
C LEU A 31 3.59 -19.11 -12.22
N THR A 32 2.26 -19.12 -12.39
CA THR A 32 1.34 -19.76 -11.46
C THR A 32 1.16 -21.25 -11.69
N GLY A 33 1.59 -21.78 -12.82
CA GLY A 33 1.35 -23.18 -13.24
C GLY A 33 -0.12 -23.48 -13.50
N GLN A 34 -0.98 -22.47 -13.64
CA GLN A 34 -2.42 -22.60 -13.79
C GLN A 34 -2.89 -21.89 -15.06
N ARG A 35 -3.76 -22.54 -15.85
CA ARG A 35 -4.41 -21.93 -17.02
C ARG A 35 -5.61 -21.06 -16.58
N LEU A 36 -5.38 -20.09 -15.70
CA LEU A 36 -6.44 -19.25 -15.09
C LEU A 36 -6.67 -17.93 -15.81
N ALA A 37 -5.75 -17.45 -16.64
CA ALA A 37 -5.98 -16.26 -17.46
C ALA A 37 -6.68 -16.70 -18.76
N ILE A 38 -7.80 -16.09 -19.06
CA ILE A 38 -8.39 -16.17 -20.39
C ILE A 38 -7.42 -15.44 -21.33
N VAL A 39 -6.57 -16.20 -22.02
CA VAL A 39 -5.81 -15.69 -23.15
C VAL A 39 -6.83 -15.53 -24.28
N SER A 40 -7.48 -14.39 -24.33
CA SER A 40 -8.36 -14.07 -25.45
C SER A 40 -7.49 -13.74 -26.66
N GLN A 41 -7.83 -14.35 -27.80
CA GLN A 41 -7.24 -13.99 -29.09
C GLN A 41 -7.75 -12.63 -29.58
N THR A 42 -8.75 -12.06 -28.92
CA THR A 42 -9.30 -10.76 -29.26
C THR A 42 -8.53 -9.66 -28.54
N PRO A 43 -7.90 -8.72 -29.26
CA PRO A 43 -7.18 -7.61 -28.66
C PRO A 43 -8.07 -6.74 -27.78
N GLY A 44 -7.59 -6.37 -26.58
CA GLY A 44 -8.30 -5.42 -25.70
C GLY A 44 -9.29 -6.02 -24.70
N THR A 45 -9.14 -7.28 -24.31
CA THR A 45 -10.09 -7.98 -23.40
C THR A 45 -9.95 -7.62 -21.92
N THR A 46 -8.82 -7.11 -21.47
CA THR A 46 -8.60 -6.77 -20.05
C THR A 46 -8.82 -5.28 -19.84
N ALA A 47 -10.02 -4.89 -19.43
CA ALA A 47 -10.32 -3.49 -19.09
C ALA A 47 -9.98 -3.19 -17.61
N ASP A 48 -10.15 -4.16 -16.72
CA ASP A 48 -9.85 -4.05 -15.29
C ASP A 48 -8.69 -4.96 -14.91
N PRO A 49 -7.80 -4.53 -13.97
CA PRO A 49 -6.71 -5.38 -13.50
C PRO A 49 -7.23 -6.70 -12.91
N VAL A 50 -6.68 -7.81 -13.37
CA VAL A 50 -7.04 -9.16 -12.88
C VAL A 50 -6.02 -9.59 -11.83
N PHE A 51 -6.50 -10.07 -10.70
CA PHE A 51 -5.68 -10.45 -9.56
C PHE A 51 -5.61 -11.97 -9.42
N LYS A 52 -4.39 -12.52 -9.34
CA LYS A 52 -4.14 -13.94 -9.18
C LYS A 52 -3.23 -14.23 -8.01
N SER A 53 -3.76 -14.96 -7.04
CA SER A 53 -3.06 -15.32 -5.82
C SER A 53 -2.33 -16.64 -5.96
N MET A 54 -1.10 -16.72 -5.42
CA MET A 54 -0.34 -17.97 -5.26
C MET A 54 0.63 -17.89 -4.08
N GLU A 55 1.25 -19.02 -3.74
CA GLU A 55 2.42 -19.08 -2.85
C GLU A 55 3.71 -19.06 -3.69
N LEU A 56 4.63 -18.16 -3.36
CA LEU A 56 5.94 -18.05 -3.99
C LEU A 56 7.04 -18.26 -2.94
N HIS A 57 7.68 -19.43 -2.95
CA HIS A 57 8.80 -19.71 -2.04
C HIS A 57 10.07 -18.94 -2.45
N PRO A 58 10.82 -18.36 -1.48
CA PRO A 58 10.60 -18.37 -0.02
C PRO A 58 9.71 -17.22 0.50
N VAL A 59 9.17 -16.38 -0.37
CA VAL A 59 8.49 -15.11 -0.05
C VAL A 59 7.13 -15.31 0.64
N GLY A 60 6.43 -16.39 0.30
CA GLY A 60 5.09 -16.69 0.83
C GLY A 60 3.95 -16.24 -0.10
N PRO A 61 2.82 -15.76 0.47
CA PRO A 61 1.62 -15.47 -0.32
C PRO A 61 1.77 -14.19 -1.15
N VAL A 62 1.66 -14.31 -2.47
CA VAL A 62 1.73 -13.21 -3.43
C VAL A 62 0.44 -13.07 -4.23
N VAL A 63 0.26 -11.92 -4.85
CA VAL A 63 -0.80 -11.62 -5.81
C VAL A 63 -0.19 -11.03 -7.06
N PHE A 64 -0.34 -11.68 -8.20
CA PHE A 64 -0.03 -11.11 -9.49
C PHE A 64 -1.18 -10.22 -9.98
N ILE A 65 -0.84 -9.04 -10.48
CA ILE A 65 -1.78 -8.08 -11.05
C ILE A 65 -1.53 -8.03 -12.55
N ASP A 66 -2.48 -8.61 -13.31
CA ASP A 66 -2.47 -8.53 -14.79
C ASP A 66 -3.00 -7.16 -15.21
N THR A 67 -2.15 -6.35 -15.86
CA THR A 67 -2.53 -5.01 -16.29
C THR A 67 -2.85 -4.98 -17.79
N ALA A 68 -3.66 -4.00 -18.22
CA ALA A 68 -3.82 -3.69 -19.63
C ALA A 68 -2.50 -3.22 -20.27
N GLY A 69 -2.38 -3.28 -21.58
CA GLY A 69 -1.24 -2.71 -22.30
C GLY A 69 -1.18 -1.20 -22.08
N PHE A 70 0.03 -0.66 -21.90
CA PHE A 70 0.22 0.77 -21.71
C PHE A 70 0.33 1.54 -23.04
N ASP A 71 0.23 0.84 -24.15
CA ASP A 71 0.21 1.34 -25.53
C ASP A 71 -1.19 1.26 -26.16
N ASP A 72 -2.24 1.05 -25.37
CA ASP A 72 -3.62 1.03 -25.86
C ASP A 72 -4.04 2.44 -26.31
N GLU A 73 -4.59 2.57 -27.53
CA GLU A 73 -5.03 3.82 -28.16
C GLU A 73 -6.56 3.99 -28.13
N GLY A 74 -7.01 5.25 -28.32
CA GLY A 74 -8.42 5.63 -28.33
C GLY A 74 -8.98 5.95 -26.94
N GLU A 75 -10.26 6.35 -26.87
CA GLU A 75 -10.92 6.75 -25.59
C GLU A 75 -10.87 5.62 -24.53
N LEU A 76 -11.20 4.39 -24.93
CA LEU A 76 -11.10 3.22 -24.04
C LEU A 76 -9.64 2.87 -23.71
N GLY A 77 -8.69 3.13 -24.63
CA GLY A 77 -7.27 2.93 -24.41
C GLY A 77 -6.74 3.87 -23.33
N GLY A 78 -7.06 5.14 -23.39
CA GLY A 78 -6.69 6.14 -22.39
C GLY A 78 -7.17 5.76 -20.96
N LEU A 79 -8.41 5.28 -20.83
CA LEU A 79 -8.95 4.80 -19.55
C LEU A 79 -8.19 3.56 -19.04
N ARG A 80 -7.76 2.66 -19.92
CA ARG A 80 -6.97 1.46 -19.53
C ARG A 80 -5.58 1.84 -19.09
N VAL A 81 -4.93 2.77 -19.78
CA VAL A 81 -3.62 3.31 -19.40
C VAL A 81 -3.70 3.98 -18.03
N ALA A 82 -4.75 4.78 -17.77
CA ALA A 82 -4.99 5.39 -16.48
C ALA A 82 -5.17 4.33 -15.37
N LYS A 83 -5.98 3.27 -15.61
CA LYS A 83 -6.13 2.15 -14.65
C LYS A 83 -4.83 1.38 -14.43
N THR A 84 -3.99 1.24 -15.45
CA THR A 84 -2.67 0.63 -15.33
C THR A 84 -1.76 1.51 -14.46
N ALA A 85 -1.79 2.84 -14.63
CA ALA A 85 -1.06 3.77 -13.76
C ALA A 85 -1.55 3.72 -12.31
N GLU A 86 -2.87 3.61 -12.09
CA GLU A 86 -3.46 3.38 -10.76
C GLU A 86 -2.92 2.09 -10.09
N THR A 87 -2.58 1.07 -10.89
CA THR A 87 -2.04 -0.19 -10.36
C THR A 87 -0.67 -0.01 -9.72
N ILE A 88 0.13 0.98 -10.16
CA ILE A 88 1.41 1.33 -9.54
C ILE A 88 1.23 1.61 -8.05
N LYS A 89 0.16 2.33 -7.66
CA LYS A 89 -0.12 2.70 -6.25
C LYS A 89 -0.27 1.50 -5.30
N GLN A 90 -0.50 0.30 -5.83
CA GLN A 90 -0.66 -0.94 -5.04
C GLN A 90 0.36 -2.03 -5.39
N THR A 91 1.40 -1.71 -6.16
CA THR A 91 2.43 -2.66 -6.61
C THR A 91 3.62 -2.61 -5.66
N ASP A 92 4.01 -3.75 -5.10
CA ASP A 92 5.19 -3.87 -4.23
C ASP A 92 6.46 -4.23 -5.04
N VAL A 93 6.29 -5.02 -6.12
CA VAL A 93 7.35 -5.38 -7.08
C VAL A 93 6.76 -5.31 -8.49
N ALA A 94 7.46 -4.70 -9.41
CA ALA A 94 7.04 -4.60 -10.82
C ALA A 94 7.83 -5.58 -11.69
N VAL A 95 7.15 -6.16 -12.69
CA VAL A 95 7.76 -6.91 -13.78
C VAL A 95 7.40 -6.21 -15.08
N LEU A 96 8.39 -5.61 -15.74
CA LEU A 96 8.26 -4.97 -17.04
C LEU A 96 8.54 -5.98 -18.14
N VAL A 97 7.50 -6.35 -18.90
CA VAL A 97 7.54 -7.39 -19.94
C VAL A 97 7.74 -6.76 -21.31
N LEU A 98 8.86 -7.07 -21.90
CA LEU A 98 9.23 -6.66 -23.27
C LEU A 98 8.91 -7.79 -24.27
N ASP A 99 8.48 -7.42 -25.47
CA ASP A 99 8.22 -8.35 -26.58
C ASP A 99 9.50 -8.55 -27.39
N GLY A 100 10.17 -9.68 -27.23
CA GLY A 100 11.43 -9.96 -27.91
C GLY A 100 11.34 -9.86 -29.44
N PRO A 101 10.42 -10.55 -30.13
CA PRO A 101 10.20 -10.42 -31.58
C PRO A 101 9.91 -9.00 -32.07
N GLU A 102 9.13 -8.22 -31.32
CA GLU A 102 8.84 -6.81 -31.67
C GLU A 102 10.11 -5.98 -31.62
N LEU A 103 10.92 -6.10 -30.57
CA LEU A 103 12.21 -5.40 -30.45
C LEU A 103 13.19 -5.81 -31.54
N ALA A 104 13.31 -7.10 -31.86
CA ALA A 104 14.15 -7.57 -32.95
C ALA A 104 13.67 -7.04 -34.33
N GLY A 105 12.37 -6.86 -34.51
CA GLY A 105 11.77 -6.25 -35.70
C GLY A 105 12.13 -4.76 -35.83
N CYS A 106 12.04 -4.00 -34.74
CA CYS A 106 12.43 -2.59 -34.72
C CYS A 106 13.91 -2.41 -35.08
N ALA A 107 14.79 -3.24 -34.50
CA ALA A 107 16.24 -3.19 -34.82
C ALA A 107 16.54 -3.43 -36.29
N ARG A 108 15.82 -4.34 -36.98
CA ARG A 108 15.99 -4.60 -38.41
C ARG A 108 15.55 -3.45 -39.29
N LEU A 109 14.52 -2.71 -38.89
CA LEU A 109 14.03 -1.54 -39.64
C LEU A 109 15.00 -0.37 -39.59
N GLU A 110 15.72 -0.22 -38.48
CA GLU A 110 16.71 0.83 -38.30
C GLU A 110 18.09 0.48 -38.93
N TYR A 111 18.41 -0.83 -39.03
CA TYR A 111 19.66 -1.35 -39.61
C TYR A 111 19.37 -2.40 -40.69
N PRO A 112 18.88 -1.99 -41.88
CA PRO A 112 18.50 -2.91 -42.95
C PRO A 112 19.65 -3.71 -43.55
N ASN A 113 20.94 -3.32 -43.29
CA ASN A 113 22.14 -3.93 -43.85
C ASN A 113 22.91 -4.81 -42.83
N ALA A 114 22.36 -5.11 -41.66
CA ALA A 114 22.95 -6.06 -40.74
C ALA A 114 22.73 -7.49 -41.25
N GLU A 115 23.57 -7.95 -42.21
CA GLU A 115 23.53 -9.32 -42.68
C GLU A 115 24.09 -10.29 -41.62
N PRO A 116 23.42 -11.42 -41.38
CA PRO A 116 23.94 -12.45 -40.52
C PRO A 116 25.00 -13.23 -41.25
N GLY A 117 26.28 -13.00 -41.00
CA GLY A 117 27.30 -13.90 -41.50
C GLY A 117 28.70 -13.37 -41.81
N ASN A 118 29.09 -12.19 -41.43
CA ASN A 118 30.48 -11.75 -41.64
C ASN A 118 31.21 -11.63 -40.29
N GLU A 119 31.79 -12.74 -39.84
CA GLU A 119 32.55 -12.85 -38.56
C GLU A 119 33.92 -12.12 -38.56
N GLN A 120 34.26 -11.31 -39.57
CA GLN A 120 35.60 -10.73 -39.70
C GLN A 120 35.74 -9.21 -39.62
N GLU A 121 34.67 -8.47 -39.48
CA GLU A 121 34.77 -7.05 -39.11
C GLU A 121 34.06 -6.81 -37.79
N GLY A 122 34.85 -6.54 -36.76
CA GLY A 122 34.32 -6.34 -35.40
C GLY A 122 33.16 -5.36 -35.37
N ILE A 123 31.98 -5.88 -35.05
CA ILE A 123 30.80 -5.08 -34.68
C ILE A 123 31.09 -4.53 -33.27
N SER A 124 32.02 -3.56 -33.22
CA SER A 124 32.19 -2.67 -32.04
C SER A 124 31.78 -1.23 -32.37
N ALA A 125 30.92 -1.04 -33.37
CA ALA A 125 30.21 0.21 -33.51
C ALA A 125 28.91 0.05 -32.69
N GLY A 126 28.86 0.64 -31.50
CA GLY A 126 27.69 0.61 -30.64
C GLY A 126 26.43 0.89 -31.46
N VAL A 127 25.50 -0.05 -31.46
CA VAL A 127 24.16 0.16 -31.95
C VAL A 127 23.62 1.29 -31.09
N PRO A 128 23.43 2.53 -31.60
CA PRO A 128 22.82 3.56 -30.76
C PRO A 128 21.45 3.02 -30.37
N ALA A 129 21.17 2.95 -29.08
CA ALA A 129 19.85 2.58 -28.63
C ALA A 129 18.88 3.43 -29.42
N SER A 130 18.06 2.78 -30.25
CA SER A 130 17.01 3.48 -30.94
C SER A 130 16.15 4.14 -29.86
N SER A 131 16.34 5.44 -29.68
CA SER A 131 15.70 6.22 -28.61
C SER A 131 14.18 6.15 -28.65
N GLY A 132 13.60 5.60 -29.73
CA GLY A 132 12.19 5.46 -29.97
C GLY A 132 11.59 4.10 -29.58
N ALA A 133 12.29 2.98 -29.80
CA ALA A 133 11.71 1.63 -29.64
C ALA A 133 11.27 1.31 -28.20
N LEU A 134 11.98 1.80 -27.19
CA LEU A 134 11.70 1.61 -25.76
C LEU A 134 11.25 2.90 -25.05
N ALA A 135 10.76 3.91 -25.79
CA ALA A 135 10.40 5.18 -25.20
C ALA A 135 9.23 5.08 -24.18
N LEU A 136 8.24 4.24 -24.47
CA LEU A 136 7.11 4.00 -23.55
C LEU A 136 7.58 3.22 -22.31
N GLU A 137 8.41 2.21 -22.48
CA GLU A 137 8.98 1.42 -21.39
C GLU A 137 9.81 2.31 -20.45
N ARG A 138 10.57 3.26 -21.01
CA ARG A 138 11.34 4.24 -20.23
C ARG A 138 10.43 5.12 -19.38
N GLN A 139 9.35 5.66 -19.93
CA GLN A 139 8.38 6.45 -19.18
C GLN A 139 7.74 5.65 -18.03
N TRP A 140 7.47 4.36 -18.25
CA TRP A 140 6.92 3.49 -17.20
C TRP A 140 7.94 3.16 -16.13
N MET A 141 9.19 2.93 -16.52
CA MET A 141 10.29 2.73 -15.58
C MET A 141 10.48 3.96 -14.68
N GLU A 142 10.48 5.16 -15.25
CA GLU A 142 10.55 6.42 -14.49
C GLU A 142 9.41 6.55 -13.47
N LYS A 143 8.18 6.17 -13.83
CA LYS A 143 7.05 6.17 -12.89
C LYS A 143 7.23 5.16 -11.75
N LEU A 144 7.75 3.96 -12.04
CA LEU A 144 8.03 2.95 -11.04
C LEU A 144 9.15 3.39 -10.09
N GLN A 145 10.22 3.98 -10.61
CA GLN A 145 11.32 4.55 -9.83
C GLN A 145 10.86 5.72 -8.96
N ALA A 146 10.04 6.64 -9.51
CA ALA A 146 9.47 7.73 -8.73
C ALA A 146 8.58 7.23 -7.58
N ALA A 147 7.92 6.08 -7.75
CA ALA A 147 7.16 5.39 -6.72
C ALA A 147 8.03 4.50 -5.81
N LYS A 148 9.35 4.44 -6.04
CA LYS A 148 10.32 3.59 -5.32
C LYS A 148 9.94 2.10 -5.35
N ILE A 149 9.43 1.62 -6.47
CA ILE A 149 9.05 0.23 -6.67
C ILE A 149 10.17 -0.48 -7.41
N PRO A 150 10.75 -1.56 -6.85
CA PRO A 150 11.74 -2.37 -7.56
C PRO A 150 11.12 -2.98 -8.82
N ALA A 151 11.82 -2.87 -9.94
CA ALA A 151 11.33 -3.31 -11.23
C ALA A 151 12.28 -4.33 -11.87
N ILE A 152 11.72 -5.43 -12.37
CA ILE A 152 12.44 -6.50 -13.06
C ILE A 152 12.11 -6.40 -14.54
N VAL A 153 13.13 -6.29 -15.40
CA VAL A 153 12.96 -6.26 -16.84
C VAL A 153 13.05 -7.67 -17.41
N VAL A 154 12.03 -8.08 -18.18
CA VAL A 154 11.88 -9.43 -18.74
C VAL A 154 11.69 -9.36 -20.24
N ILE A 155 12.45 -10.12 -21.00
CA ILE A 155 12.21 -10.33 -22.44
C ILE A 155 11.42 -11.61 -22.64
N ASN A 156 10.18 -11.48 -23.03
CA ASN A 156 9.29 -12.62 -23.30
C ASN A 156 9.33 -13.05 -24.77
N LYS A 157 8.77 -14.21 -25.07
CA LYS A 157 8.76 -14.87 -26.39
C LYS A 157 10.17 -15.19 -26.90
N TRP A 158 11.07 -15.51 -25.97
CA TRP A 158 12.47 -15.82 -26.27
C TRP A 158 12.64 -17.01 -27.21
N ASP A 159 11.68 -17.96 -27.17
CA ASP A 159 11.58 -19.11 -28.08
C ASP A 159 11.38 -18.73 -29.55
N GLN A 160 10.93 -17.53 -29.85
CA GLN A 160 10.66 -17.06 -31.21
C GLN A 160 11.85 -16.30 -31.83
N LEU A 161 12.92 -16.06 -31.07
CA LEU A 161 14.11 -15.38 -31.53
C LEU A 161 15.18 -16.37 -32.00
N ASN A 162 15.78 -16.11 -33.16
CA ASN A 162 17.02 -16.77 -33.57
C ASN A 162 18.25 -16.16 -32.83
N GLU A 163 19.43 -16.73 -32.98
CA GLU A 163 20.62 -16.28 -32.24
C GLU A 163 20.97 -14.80 -32.49
N ALA A 164 20.90 -14.35 -33.74
CA ALA A 164 21.17 -12.96 -34.08
C ALA A 164 20.14 -12.00 -33.42
N GLY A 165 18.87 -12.34 -33.44
CA GLY A 165 17.81 -11.57 -32.76
C GLY A 165 18.00 -11.54 -31.24
N ARG A 166 18.46 -12.64 -30.65
CA ARG A 166 18.77 -12.72 -29.21
C ARG A 166 19.90 -11.78 -28.81
N LEU A 167 20.95 -11.68 -29.62
CA LEU A 167 22.08 -10.77 -29.38
C LEU A 167 21.59 -9.31 -29.44
N VAL A 168 20.97 -8.93 -30.54
CA VAL A 168 20.48 -7.55 -30.74
C VAL A 168 19.55 -7.11 -29.64
N VAL A 169 18.56 -7.94 -29.29
CA VAL A 169 17.60 -7.60 -28.22
C VAL A 169 18.29 -7.50 -26.85
N ARG A 170 19.30 -8.35 -26.57
CA ARG A 170 20.09 -8.23 -25.34
C ARG A 170 20.84 -6.91 -25.27
N GLU A 171 21.51 -6.50 -26.33
CA GLU A 171 22.23 -5.22 -26.38
C GLU A 171 21.31 -4.03 -26.18
N MET A 172 20.16 -3.99 -26.88
CA MET A 172 19.18 -2.92 -26.74
C MET A 172 18.62 -2.81 -25.31
N VAL A 173 18.32 -3.93 -24.68
CA VAL A 173 17.77 -3.94 -23.33
C VAL A 173 18.84 -3.70 -22.28
N GLN A 174 20.10 -4.13 -22.53
CA GLN A 174 21.20 -3.79 -21.64
C GLN A 174 21.45 -2.29 -21.63
N GLU A 175 21.50 -1.64 -22.80
CA GLU A 175 21.66 -0.19 -22.90
C GLU A 175 20.48 0.56 -22.25
N PHE A 176 19.24 0.04 -22.40
CA PHE A 176 18.07 0.57 -21.68
C PHE A 176 18.25 0.51 -20.17
N LYS A 177 18.76 -0.59 -19.62
CA LYS A 177 19.03 -0.77 -18.18
C LYS A 177 20.17 0.11 -17.69
N ASP A 178 21.28 0.17 -18.41
CA ASP A 178 22.42 0.99 -18.04
C ASP A 178 22.06 2.48 -17.92
N GLN A 179 21.14 2.95 -18.77
CA GLN A 179 20.59 4.31 -18.68
C GLN A 179 19.69 4.53 -17.46
N GLN A 180 19.13 3.46 -16.88
CA GLN A 180 18.26 3.51 -15.68
C GLN A 180 19.06 3.25 -14.39
N ALA A 181 20.36 3.01 -14.46
CA ALA A 181 21.25 2.67 -13.33
C ALA A 181 20.77 1.44 -12.52
N GLU A 182 20.15 0.47 -13.20
CA GLU A 182 19.71 -0.79 -12.60
C GLU A 182 20.67 -1.92 -12.88
N ASP A 183 21.17 -2.56 -11.82
CA ASP A 183 22.20 -3.61 -11.87
C ASP A 183 21.62 -5.03 -11.99
N ASP A 184 20.32 -5.17 -12.12
CA ASP A 184 19.62 -6.46 -12.15
C ASP A 184 19.81 -7.21 -13.48
N ALA A 185 19.99 -8.53 -13.38
CA ALA A 185 20.18 -9.39 -14.53
C ALA A 185 18.97 -9.35 -15.49
N LEU A 186 19.27 -9.24 -16.78
CA LEU A 186 18.28 -9.40 -17.84
C LEU A 186 17.75 -10.83 -17.85
N ILE A 187 16.43 -11.00 -17.80
CA ILE A 187 15.80 -12.31 -17.72
C ILE A 187 15.04 -12.63 -19.02
N PRO A 188 15.66 -13.42 -19.92
CA PRO A 188 14.94 -13.95 -21.07
C PRO A 188 13.99 -15.06 -20.64
N VAL A 189 12.74 -14.99 -21.11
CA VAL A 189 11.72 -15.99 -20.78
C VAL A 189 10.89 -16.38 -22.01
N SER A 190 10.34 -17.56 -21.96
CA SER A 190 9.23 -17.97 -22.84
C SER A 190 8.07 -18.46 -21.99
N ALA A 191 6.98 -17.69 -21.98
CA ALA A 191 5.74 -18.12 -21.33
C ALA A 191 5.15 -19.38 -22.00
N LYS A 192 5.51 -19.67 -23.24
CA LYS A 192 5.04 -20.83 -24.00
C LYS A 192 5.77 -22.12 -23.64
N THR A 193 7.10 -22.04 -23.55
CA THR A 193 7.97 -23.21 -23.28
C THR A 193 8.33 -23.35 -21.81
N SER A 194 8.01 -22.35 -20.99
CA SER A 194 8.42 -22.22 -19.58
C SER A 194 9.93 -22.02 -19.38
N GLU A 195 10.68 -21.70 -20.43
CA GLU A 195 12.08 -21.31 -20.35
C GLU A 195 12.23 -20.04 -19.52
N GLY A 196 13.20 -19.95 -18.61
CA GLY A 196 13.50 -18.79 -17.78
C GLY A 196 12.51 -18.51 -16.64
N ILE A 197 11.37 -19.24 -16.55
CA ILE A 197 10.32 -18.96 -15.52
C ILE A 197 10.85 -19.14 -14.09
N ASN A 198 11.72 -20.12 -13.84
CA ASN A 198 12.29 -20.31 -12.50
C ASN A 198 13.28 -19.18 -12.15
N ALA A 199 14.07 -18.72 -13.11
CA ALA A 199 14.95 -17.56 -12.91
C ALA A 199 14.13 -16.31 -12.58
N LEU A 200 13.02 -16.09 -13.28
CA LEU A 200 12.10 -14.98 -12.99
C LEU A 200 11.46 -15.10 -11.59
N ARG A 201 11.06 -16.31 -11.16
CA ARG A 201 10.56 -16.51 -9.78
C ARG A 201 11.62 -16.15 -8.74
N SER A 202 12.86 -16.56 -8.96
CA SER A 202 13.97 -16.23 -8.05
C SER A 202 14.25 -14.73 -8.02
N ALA A 203 14.24 -14.06 -9.18
CA ALA A 203 14.41 -12.62 -9.26
C ALA A 203 13.29 -11.84 -8.58
N ILE A 204 12.03 -12.26 -8.78
CA ILE A 204 10.89 -11.68 -8.05
C ILE A 204 11.08 -11.82 -6.54
N ALA A 205 11.48 -13.01 -6.08
CA ALA A 205 11.71 -13.25 -4.66
C ALA A 205 12.85 -12.37 -4.09
N ALA A 206 13.91 -12.17 -4.85
CA ALA A 206 15.05 -11.32 -4.45
C ALA A 206 14.70 -9.82 -4.48
N ALA A 207 13.82 -9.40 -5.37
CA ALA A 207 13.39 -8.00 -5.50
C ALA A 207 12.37 -7.56 -4.44
N VAL A 208 11.82 -8.48 -3.64
CA VAL A 208 10.89 -8.09 -2.56
C VAL A 208 11.67 -7.33 -1.48
N PRO A 209 11.28 -6.09 -1.16
CA PRO A 209 11.96 -5.32 -0.14
C PRO A 209 11.95 -6.03 1.22
N GLU A 210 13.11 -6.08 1.88
CA GLU A 210 13.25 -6.70 3.21
C GLU A 210 12.29 -6.10 4.25
N GLU A 211 12.00 -4.82 4.12
CA GLU A 211 11.05 -4.10 4.98
C GLU A 211 9.63 -4.69 4.92
N ILE A 212 9.25 -5.28 3.78
CA ILE A 212 7.96 -5.96 3.63
C ILE A 212 8.00 -7.35 4.28
N LEU A 213 9.12 -8.08 4.12
CA LEU A 213 9.30 -9.43 4.67
C LEU A 213 9.46 -9.42 6.19
N ASN A 214 10.14 -8.40 6.73
CA ASN A 214 10.53 -8.31 8.14
C ASN A 214 9.69 -7.31 8.94
N THR A 215 8.52 -6.90 8.43
CA THR A 215 7.65 -5.96 9.16
C THR A 215 7.15 -6.58 10.45
N GLN A 216 7.57 -6.01 11.59
CA GLN A 216 7.06 -6.35 12.92
C GLN A 216 6.12 -5.25 13.41
N MET A 217 4.85 -5.60 13.65
CA MET A 217 3.85 -4.65 14.15
C MET A 217 4.15 -4.21 15.59
N THR A 218 4.74 -5.10 16.40
CA THR A 218 5.06 -4.88 17.81
C THR A 218 6.52 -4.48 18.05
N ALA A 219 7.23 -4.02 17.01
CA ALA A 219 8.65 -3.66 17.08
C ALA A 219 8.94 -2.63 18.19
N GLY A 220 9.83 -2.98 19.11
CA GLY A 220 10.24 -2.11 20.22
C GLY A 220 9.20 -1.93 21.33
N LEU A 221 8.07 -2.65 21.28
CA LEU A 221 7.05 -2.63 22.34
C LEU A 221 7.13 -3.83 23.26
N ILE A 222 7.63 -4.95 22.77
CA ILE A 222 7.79 -6.18 23.56
C ILE A 222 9.02 -6.93 23.07
N GLU A 223 9.76 -7.53 23.97
CA GLU A 223 10.88 -8.40 23.64
C GLU A 223 10.37 -9.81 23.27
N ASP A 224 11.23 -10.62 22.63
CA ASP A 224 10.92 -12.01 22.36
C ASP A 224 10.70 -12.76 23.69
N GLU A 225 9.79 -13.75 23.69
CA GLU A 225 9.38 -14.50 24.88
C GLU A 225 8.65 -13.64 25.97
N GLY A 226 8.29 -12.40 25.64
CA GLY A 226 7.55 -11.51 26.53
C GLY A 226 6.10 -11.96 26.79
N LEU A 227 5.43 -11.31 27.74
CA LEU A 227 4.02 -11.54 28.08
C LEU A 227 3.13 -10.42 27.52
N ALA A 228 2.27 -10.76 26.58
CA ALA A 228 1.29 -9.85 26.00
C ALA A 228 -0.13 -10.17 26.47
N LEU A 229 -0.88 -9.14 26.89
CA LEU A 229 -2.31 -9.24 27.21
C LEU A 229 -3.13 -8.50 26.16
N LEU A 230 -3.98 -9.23 25.45
CA LEU A 230 -4.87 -8.71 24.42
C LEU A 230 -6.28 -8.50 24.97
N VAL A 231 -6.75 -7.26 24.99
CA VAL A 231 -8.09 -6.91 25.44
C VAL A 231 -8.98 -6.67 24.21
N MET A 232 -9.83 -7.65 23.90
CA MET A 232 -10.63 -7.70 22.67
C MET A 232 -12.11 -7.65 23.00
N PRO A 233 -12.75 -6.45 23.00
CA PRO A 233 -14.17 -6.35 23.25
C PRO A 233 -14.96 -7.10 22.16
N GLN A 234 -15.96 -7.85 22.59
CA GLN A 234 -16.87 -8.58 21.71
C GLN A 234 -18.03 -7.64 21.35
N ASN A 235 -17.83 -6.82 20.33
CA ASN A 235 -18.84 -5.89 19.85
C ASN A 235 -19.49 -6.37 18.53
N ILE A 236 -20.50 -5.65 18.08
CA ILE A 236 -21.28 -5.97 16.87
C ILE A 236 -20.43 -5.99 15.59
N GLN A 237 -19.28 -5.31 15.59
CA GLN A 237 -18.40 -5.22 14.42
C GLN A 237 -17.55 -6.49 14.22
N ALA A 238 -17.34 -7.29 15.27
CA ALA A 238 -16.66 -8.57 15.14
C ALA A 238 -17.68 -9.64 14.70
N PRO A 239 -17.50 -10.29 13.53
CA PRO A 239 -18.36 -11.36 13.11
C PRO A 239 -18.40 -12.47 14.19
N LYS A 240 -19.59 -12.93 14.58
CA LYS A 240 -19.73 -13.97 15.59
C LYS A 240 -18.85 -15.19 15.25
N GLY A 241 -18.02 -15.61 16.20
CA GLY A 241 -17.12 -16.75 16.03
C GLY A 241 -15.83 -16.46 15.26
N ARG A 242 -15.47 -15.19 14.99
CA ARG A 242 -14.24 -14.79 14.32
C ARG A 242 -13.53 -13.66 15.04
N LEU A 243 -12.20 -13.68 14.98
CA LEU A 243 -11.37 -12.52 15.27
C LEU A 243 -11.27 -11.64 14.01
N ILE A 244 -11.11 -10.35 14.19
CA ILE A 244 -10.82 -9.43 13.09
C ILE A 244 -9.36 -9.53 12.68
N LEU A 245 -9.04 -9.16 11.44
CA LEU A 245 -7.72 -9.32 10.86
C LEU A 245 -6.58 -8.74 11.71
N PRO A 246 -6.65 -7.52 12.26
CA PRO A 246 -5.60 -6.98 13.14
C PRO A 246 -5.31 -7.86 14.35
N GLN A 247 -6.35 -8.42 14.98
CA GLN A 247 -6.21 -9.31 16.13
C GLN A 247 -5.48 -10.61 15.76
N VAL A 248 -5.89 -11.25 14.64
CA VAL A 248 -5.26 -12.49 14.16
C VAL A 248 -3.79 -12.29 13.83
N GLN A 249 -3.45 -11.19 13.13
CA GLN A 249 -2.08 -10.88 12.76
C GLN A 249 -1.20 -10.58 13.97
N THR A 250 -1.70 -9.81 14.93
CA THR A 250 -0.97 -9.51 16.16
C THR A 250 -0.69 -10.78 16.97
N ILE A 251 -1.70 -11.65 17.13
CA ILE A 251 -1.52 -12.93 17.83
C ILE A 251 -0.46 -13.76 17.10
N ARG A 252 -0.53 -13.87 15.77
CA ARG A 252 0.40 -14.65 14.98
C ARG A 252 1.84 -14.13 15.12
N GLU A 253 2.06 -12.83 15.01
CA GLU A 253 3.39 -12.22 15.16
C GLU A 253 3.97 -12.48 16.57
N LEU A 254 3.16 -12.28 17.62
CA LEU A 254 3.60 -12.55 18.98
C LEU A 254 3.99 -14.02 19.21
N LEU A 255 3.24 -14.96 18.61
CA LEU A 255 3.57 -16.39 18.69
C LEU A 255 4.84 -16.73 17.90
N ASP A 256 5.07 -16.11 16.73
CA ASP A 256 6.31 -16.28 15.96
C ASP A 256 7.53 -15.78 16.73
N ARG A 257 7.34 -14.78 17.61
CA ARG A 257 8.34 -14.26 18.56
C ARG A 257 8.37 -15.02 19.90
N ARG A 258 7.69 -16.14 19.99
CA ARG A 258 7.61 -17.00 21.21
C ARG A 258 7.02 -16.30 22.44
N CYS A 259 6.29 -15.19 22.25
CA CYS A 259 5.63 -14.50 23.33
C CYS A 259 4.49 -15.33 23.93
N THR A 260 4.29 -15.21 25.23
CA THR A 260 3.07 -15.70 25.88
C THR A 260 1.92 -14.72 25.60
N VAL A 261 0.84 -15.22 25.00
CA VAL A 261 -0.32 -14.40 24.63
C VAL A 261 -1.52 -14.77 25.47
N VAL A 262 -1.98 -13.84 26.27
CA VAL A 262 -3.23 -13.96 27.03
C VAL A 262 -4.30 -13.09 26.39
N SER A 263 -5.50 -13.61 26.22
CA SER A 263 -6.61 -12.89 25.60
C SER A 263 -7.79 -12.78 26.56
N THR A 264 -8.39 -11.60 26.63
CA THR A 264 -9.56 -11.35 27.48
C THR A 264 -10.52 -10.36 26.82
N THR A 265 -11.73 -10.29 27.35
CA THR A 265 -12.66 -9.18 27.05
C THR A 265 -12.43 -8.04 28.06
N LEU A 266 -13.00 -6.86 27.77
CA LEU A 266 -12.90 -5.72 28.70
C LEU A 266 -13.43 -6.06 30.10
N ASP A 267 -14.56 -6.75 30.18
CA ASP A 267 -15.18 -7.19 31.47
C ASP A 267 -14.30 -8.21 32.22
N GLY A 268 -13.48 -8.96 31.49
CA GLY A 268 -12.56 -9.95 32.05
C GLY A 268 -11.19 -9.39 32.45
N LEU A 269 -10.90 -8.12 32.17
CA LEU A 269 -9.57 -7.53 32.32
C LEU A 269 -9.02 -7.67 33.75
N ASP A 270 -9.76 -7.26 34.78
CA ASP A 270 -9.34 -7.30 36.18
C ASP A 270 -9.03 -8.74 36.64
N ARG A 271 -9.89 -9.70 36.28
CA ARG A 271 -9.69 -11.12 36.58
C ARG A 271 -8.45 -11.67 35.83
N SER A 272 -8.25 -11.28 34.59
CA SER A 272 -7.08 -11.74 33.84
C SER A 272 -5.79 -11.20 34.43
N LEU A 273 -5.72 -9.94 34.82
CA LEU A 273 -4.56 -9.34 35.49
C LEU A 273 -4.25 -10.02 36.83
N GLN A 274 -5.29 -10.36 37.61
CA GLN A 274 -5.11 -11.08 38.89
C GLN A 274 -4.68 -12.53 38.74
N SER A 275 -4.95 -13.17 37.58
CA SER A 275 -4.57 -14.56 37.34
C SER A 275 -3.15 -14.74 36.81
N LEU A 276 -2.46 -13.64 36.48
CA LEU A 276 -1.07 -13.66 36.03
C LEU A 276 -0.12 -13.57 37.22
N ASP A 277 0.97 -14.31 37.15
CA ASP A 277 2.03 -14.31 38.15
C ASP A 277 2.93 -13.07 38.07
N ARG A 278 2.91 -12.37 36.93
CA ARG A 278 3.59 -11.09 36.68
C ARG A 278 2.74 -10.16 35.82
N SER A 279 3.05 -8.89 35.89
CA SER A 279 2.40 -7.90 34.97
C SER A 279 2.77 -8.15 33.51
N PRO A 280 1.83 -7.97 32.58
CA PRO A 280 2.14 -8.02 31.16
C PRO A 280 3.18 -6.97 30.77
N ASP A 281 4.09 -7.32 29.88
CA ASP A 281 5.04 -6.36 29.29
C ASP A 281 4.30 -5.39 28.35
N LEU A 282 3.32 -5.92 27.61
CA LEU A 282 2.51 -5.14 26.66
C LEU A 282 1.04 -5.50 26.79
N ILE A 283 0.19 -4.47 26.85
CA ILE A 283 -1.27 -4.60 26.73
C ILE A 283 -1.69 -4.02 25.39
N ILE A 284 -2.46 -4.80 24.60
CA ILE A 284 -2.95 -4.41 23.29
C ILE A 284 -4.47 -4.42 23.33
N THR A 285 -5.10 -3.30 23.02
CA THR A 285 -6.55 -3.18 23.08
C THR A 285 -7.16 -2.63 21.78
N ASP A 286 -8.47 -2.66 21.68
CA ASP A 286 -9.19 -1.87 20.69
C ASP A 286 -9.12 -0.39 21.08
N SER A 287 -8.85 0.51 20.13
CA SER A 287 -8.74 1.95 20.39
C SER A 287 -9.98 2.56 21.06
N GLN A 288 -11.12 1.89 20.99
CA GLN A 288 -12.35 2.30 21.66
C GLN A 288 -12.31 2.11 23.17
N CYS A 289 -11.48 1.21 23.67
CA CYS A 289 -11.35 0.84 25.08
C CYS A 289 -10.11 1.44 25.75
N PHE A 290 -9.41 2.37 25.08
CA PHE A 290 -8.18 2.93 25.60
C PHE A 290 -8.29 3.45 27.03
N LYS A 291 -9.32 4.26 27.31
CA LYS A 291 -9.48 4.92 28.60
C LYS A 291 -9.65 3.89 29.73
N GLU A 292 -10.61 2.97 29.56
CA GLU A 292 -10.89 1.94 30.57
C GLU A 292 -9.71 1.01 30.82
N VAL A 293 -8.98 0.65 29.77
CA VAL A 293 -7.78 -0.21 29.89
C VAL A 293 -6.63 0.57 30.54
N TYR A 294 -6.45 1.84 30.19
CA TYR A 294 -5.42 2.69 30.78
C TYR A 294 -5.61 2.86 32.29
N GLU A 295 -6.84 3.07 32.75
CA GLU A 295 -7.17 3.21 34.17
C GLU A 295 -6.89 1.95 35.01
N LYS A 296 -6.89 0.77 34.37
CA LYS A 296 -6.75 -0.53 35.04
C LYS A 296 -5.38 -1.20 34.83
N LYS A 297 -4.60 -0.74 33.84
CA LYS A 297 -3.33 -1.38 33.53
C LYS A 297 -2.31 -1.20 34.66
N PRO A 298 -1.43 -2.18 34.89
CA PRO A 298 -0.26 -2.00 35.73
C PRO A 298 0.64 -0.87 35.20
N GLU A 299 1.26 -0.10 36.09
CA GLU A 299 2.06 1.07 35.73
C GLU A 299 3.19 0.73 34.75
N GLN A 300 3.89 -0.39 34.98
CA GLN A 300 5.01 -0.87 34.18
C GLN A 300 4.63 -1.44 32.81
N SER A 301 3.36 -1.79 32.61
CA SER A 301 2.90 -2.36 31.33
C SER A 301 2.81 -1.27 30.28
N LEU A 302 3.36 -1.51 29.07
CA LEU A 302 3.11 -0.66 27.91
C LEU A 302 1.67 -0.85 27.41
N LEU A 303 1.11 0.18 26.78
CA LEU A 303 -0.25 0.15 26.22
C LEU A 303 -0.22 0.61 24.76
N THR A 304 -0.83 -0.17 23.87
CA THR A 304 -1.07 0.21 22.48
C THR A 304 -2.41 -0.34 21.97
N SER A 305 -2.73 -0.11 20.70
CA SER A 305 -3.94 -0.68 20.11
C SER A 305 -3.67 -1.41 18.79
N PHE A 306 -4.58 -2.33 18.43
CA PHE A 306 -4.56 -3.02 17.14
C PHE A 306 -4.55 -2.05 15.96
N SER A 307 -5.25 -0.92 16.07
CA SER A 307 -5.28 0.10 15.01
C SER A 307 -3.94 0.82 14.86
N ILE A 308 -3.23 1.10 15.96
CA ILE A 308 -1.88 1.68 15.93
C ILE A 308 -0.88 0.68 15.36
N LEU A 309 -0.95 -0.59 15.79
CA LEU A 309 -0.07 -1.65 15.27
C LEU A 309 -0.25 -1.82 13.74
N MET A 310 -1.50 -1.83 13.28
CA MET A 310 -1.79 -1.89 11.84
C MET A 310 -1.28 -0.65 11.10
N ALA A 311 -1.43 0.54 11.68
CA ALA A 311 -0.92 1.78 11.10
C ALA A 311 0.61 1.74 10.95
N ALA A 312 1.32 1.23 11.95
CA ALA A 312 2.78 1.08 11.91
C ALA A 312 3.23 0.04 10.87
N SER A 313 2.51 -1.08 10.73
CA SER A 313 2.84 -2.11 9.75
C SER A 313 2.57 -1.71 8.30
N LYS A 314 1.54 -0.90 8.07
CA LYS A 314 1.09 -0.52 6.72
C LYS A 314 1.56 0.87 6.28
N GLY A 315 1.84 1.77 7.21
CA GLY A 315 2.17 3.16 6.93
C GLY A 315 3.46 3.61 7.63
N ASP A 316 3.51 4.89 7.92
CA ASP A 316 4.54 5.55 8.72
C ASP A 316 3.91 6.10 9.98
N ILE A 317 4.21 5.46 11.13
CA ILE A 317 3.59 5.81 12.42
C ILE A 317 4.03 7.19 12.89
N GLY A 318 5.24 7.63 12.56
CA GLY A 318 5.72 8.98 12.86
C GLY A 318 4.88 10.03 12.15
N THR A 319 4.71 9.90 10.83
CA THR A 319 3.85 10.81 10.05
C THR A 319 2.41 10.84 10.60
N PHE A 320 1.86 9.69 11.02
CA PHE A 320 0.52 9.67 11.60
C PHE A 320 0.45 10.33 12.98
N ALA A 321 1.49 10.20 13.79
CA ALA A 321 1.59 10.86 15.11
C ALA A 321 1.77 12.37 14.97
N ASP A 322 2.59 12.81 14.03
CA ASP A 322 2.80 14.25 13.76
C ASP A 322 1.53 14.90 13.19
N GLY A 323 0.84 14.20 12.27
CA GLY A 323 -0.35 14.72 11.61
C GLY A 323 -1.52 15.03 12.55
N VAL A 324 -1.56 14.40 13.72
CA VAL A 324 -2.65 14.66 14.69
C VAL A 324 -2.56 16.04 15.36
N SER A 325 -1.39 16.71 15.29
CA SER A 325 -1.19 18.07 15.82
C SER A 325 -2.10 19.11 15.15
N ALA A 326 -2.54 18.86 13.90
CA ALA A 326 -3.50 19.71 13.20
C ALA A 326 -4.82 19.93 13.99
N ILE A 327 -5.16 19.00 14.88
CA ILE A 327 -6.30 19.17 15.79
C ILE A 327 -6.05 20.26 16.82
N ASP A 328 -4.84 20.31 17.40
CA ASP A 328 -4.47 21.35 18.37
C ASP A 328 -4.40 22.72 17.71
N ASP A 329 -3.85 22.79 16.49
CA ASP A 329 -3.75 24.01 15.72
C ASP A 329 -5.14 24.56 15.38
N ALA A 330 -6.05 23.71 14.92
CA ALA A 330 -7.44 24.07 14.65
C ALA A 330 -8.20 24.50 15.92
N ALA A 331 -7.99 23.81 17.06
CA ALA A 331 -8.59 24.15 18.34
C ALA A 331 -8.07 25.50 18.87
N ALA A 332 -6.80 25.84 18.67
CA ALA A 332 -6.22 27.13 19.04
C ALA A 332 -6.84 28.28 18.21
N VAL A 333 -7.03 28.10 16.91
CA VAL A 333 -7.73 29.06 16.04
C VAL A 333 -9.18 29.22 16.50
N ASP A 334 -9.86 28.14 16.84
CA ASP A 334 -11.22 28.14 17.35
C ASP A 334 -11.35 28.92 18.67
N ALA A 335 -10.41 28.75 19.58
CA ALA A 335 -10.39 29.47 20.86
C ALA A 335 -10.18 30.99 20.67
N THR A 336 -9.29 31.40 19.75
CA THR A 336 -9.04 32.79 19.44
C THR A 336 -10.23 33.49 18.78
N ALA A 337 -10.92 32.78 17.87
CA ALA A 337 -12.12 33.30 17.22
C ALA A 337 -13.29 33.46 18.21
N LYS A 338 -13.52 32.48 19.12
CA LYS A 338 -14.51 32.58 20.19
C LYS A 338 -14.24 33.75 21.16
N ALA A 339 -12.97 34.03 21.47
CA ALA A 339 -12.58 35.18 22.30
C ALA A 339 -12.85 36.51 21.60
N ALA A 340 -12.57 36.59 20.29
CA ALA A 340 -12.85 37.79 19.50
C ALA A 340 -14.34 38.07 19.35
N ASP A 341 -15.17 37.03 19.16
CA ASP A 341 -16.62 37.18 19.10
C ASP A 341 -17.28 37.56 20.46
N ALA A 342 -16.62 37.20 21.56
CA ALA A 342 -17.10 37.58 22.92
C ALA A 342 -16.78 39.09 23.25
N GLU A 343 -15.82 39.72 22.59
CA GLU A 343 -15.45 41.12 22.77
C GLU A 343 -16.17 42.07 21.76
N ALA A 344 -16.77 41.52 20.68
CA ALA A 344 -17.45 42.34 19.66
C ALA A 344 -18.88 42.67 20.04
N ALA A 345 -19.19 43.97 20.15
CA ALA A 345 -20.57 44.45 20.32
C ALA A 345 -21.42 44.10 19.09
N PRO A 346 -22.77 43.87 19.23
CA PRO A 346 -23.63 43.40 18.16
C PRO A 346 -23.79 44.47 17.06
N ALA A 347 -23.14 44.28 15.93
CA ALA A 347 -23.36 45.03 14.71
C ALA A 347 -23.73 44.11 13.56
N ALA A 348 -24.69 44.57 12.76
CA ALA A 348 -25.47 43.87 11.76
C ALA A 348 -24.64 42.99 10.76
N ASP A 349 -25.09 41.79 10.68
CA ASP A 349 -25.03 40.77 9.62
C ASP A 349 -23.86 40.80 8.59
N PRO A 350 -22.66 40.28 9.00
CA PRO A 350 -21.69 39.74 8.09
C PRO A 350 -21.52 38.21 8.26
N ALA A 351 -22.52 37.52 8.80
CA ALA A 351 -22.42 36.13 9.28
C ALA A 351 -22.21 35.07 8.17
N ALA A 352 -22.64 35.32 6.93
CA ALA A 352 -22.56 34.33 5.86
C ALA A 352 -21.16 34.21 5.22
N ALA A 353 -20.46 35.32 5.02
CA ALA A 353 -19.15 35.32 4.33
C ALA A 353 -17.97 34.93 5.24
N LYS A 354 -18.11 35.12 6.56
CA LYS A 354 -17.06 34.77 7.55
C LYS A 354 -17.13 33.28 7.95
N ALA A 355 -18.29 32.64 7.79
CA ALA A 355 -18.52 31.24 8.17
C ALA A 355 -17.80 30.22 7.26
N GLU A 356 -17.54 30.55 5.99
CA GLU A 356 -16.86 29.65 5.07
C GLU A 356 -15.33 29.66 5.20
N ALA A 357 -14.74 30.75 5.70
CA ALA A 357 -13.29 30.91 5.82
C ALA A 357 -12.66 30.19 7.04
N ASP A 358 -13.47 29.77 8.01
CA ASP A 358 -13.03 29.19 9.29
C ASP A 358 -13.44 27.72 9.51
N LEU A 359 -13.84 27.00 8.45
CA LEU A 359 -14.24 25.60 8.55
C LEU A 359 -13.01 24.69 8.59
N PHE A 360 -12.90 23.86 9.63
CA PHE A 360 -11.93 22.77 9.70
C PHE A 360 -12.41 21.59 8.83
N ARG A 361 -11.79 21.43 7.67
CA ARG A 361 -12.18 20.42 6.67
C ARG A 361 -11.42 19.12 6.88
N VAL A 362 -12.16 18.07 7.22
CA VAL A 362 -11.56 16.76 7.54
C VAL A 362 -11.99 15.71 6.52
N LEU A 363 -11.00 15.06 5.92
CA LEU A 363 -11.19 13.90 5.04
C LEU A 363 -11.03 12.60 5.85
N ILE A 364 -12.09 11.81 5.97
CA ILE A 364 -12.03 10.47 6.55
C ILE A 364 -11.88 9.46 5.42
N ALA A 365 -10.75 8.74 5.39
CA ALA A 365 -10.38 7.81 4.31
C ALA A 365 -10.40 6.37 4.78
N GLU A 366 -11.36 5.57 4.28
CA GLU A 366 -11.51 4.15 4.60
C GLU A 366 -10.98 3.25 3.47
N ALA A 367 -10.27 2.17 3.84
CA ALA A 367 -9.76 1.18 2.90
C ALA A 367 -10.84 0.17 2.44
N CYS A 368 -11.87 -0.02 3.22
CA CYS A 368 -12.93 -1.00 2.97
C CYS A 368 -14.22 -0.33 2.48
N THR A 369 -15.04 -1.14 1.80
CA THR A 369 -16.33 -0.72 1.24
C THR A 369 -17.49 -1.43 1.91
N HIS A 370 -17.38 -1.76 3.21
CA HIS A 370 -18.46 -2.39 3.95
C HIS A 370 -19.60 -1.40 4.24
N VAL A 371 -20.79 -1.93 4.43
CA VAL A 371 -21.95 -1.11 4.83
C VAL A 371 -21.74 -0.66 6.28
N PRO A 372 -21.83 0.66 6.59
CA PRO A 372 -21.70 1.16 7.95
C PRO A 372 -22.76 0.55 8.88
N GLN A 373 -22.32 0.19 10.08
CA GLN A 373 -23.21 -0.25 11.16
C GLN A 373 -23.47 0.91 12.13
N SER A 374 -24.42 0.74 13.04
CA SER A 374 -24.88 1.79 13.97
C SER A 374 -23.78 2.42 14.86
N GLU A 375 -22.64 1.73 15.04
CA GLU A 375 -21.49 2.19 15.84
C GLU A 375 -20.19 2.23 15.02
N ASP A 376 -20.31 2.50 13.72
CA ASP A 376 -19.15 2.56 12.83
C ASP A 376 -18.16 3.68 13.23
N ILE A 377 -16.86 3.35 13.24
CA ILE A 377 -15.81 4.27 13.71
C ILE A 377 -15.69 5.48 12.79
N GLY A 378 -15.63 5.27 11.49
CA GLY A 378 -15.37 6.33 10.50
C GLY A 378 -16.57 7.21 10.22
N THR A 379 -17.79 6.66 10.23
CA THR A 379 -19.00 7.40 9.85
C THR A 379 -19.83 7.89 11.05
N VAL A 380 -19.60 7.36 12.25
CA VAL A 380 -20.37 7.71 13.45
C VAL A 380 -19.46 8.25 14.55
N LYS A 381 -18.48 7.49 15.00
CA LYS A 381 -17.71 7.83 16.20
C LYS A 381 -16.76 9.01 15.98
N ILE A 382 -15.93 8.96 14.93
CA ILE A 382 -15.01 10.06 14.60
C ILE A 382 -15.77 11.35 14.30
N PRO A 383 -16.80 11.37 13.44
CA PRO A 383 -17.62 12.57 13.22
C PRO A 383 -18.24 13.14 14.48
N ARG A 384 -18.69 12.28 15.41
CA ARG A 384 -19.24 12.72 16.69
C ARG A 384 -18.18 13.41 17.54
N LEU A 385 -16.97 12.85 17.65
CA LEU A 385 -15.87 13.44 18.41
C LEU A 385 -15.42 14.79 17.82
N LEU A 386 -15.27 14.87 16.50
CA LEU A 386 -14.93 16.12 15.81
C LEU A 386 -16.00 17.19 16.02
N LYS A 387 -17.30 16.84 15.94
CA LYS A 387 -18.38 17.77 16.21
C LYS A 387 -18.48 18.19 17.69
N GLN A 388 -18.09 17.34 18.61
CA GLN A 388 -17.98 17.70 20.03
C GLN A 388 -16.87 18.72 20.28
N GLU A 389 -15.74 18.59 19.59
CA GLU A 389 -14.57 19.48 19.72
C GLU A 389 -14.80 20.83 19.00
N PHE A 390 -15.22 20.78 17.75
CA PHE A 390 -15.27 21.97 16.87
C PHE A 390 -16.70 22.51 16.64
N GLY A 391 -17.76 21.82 17.12
CA GLY A 391 -19.13 22.25 16.94
C GLY A 391 -19.56 22.27 15.47
N GLY A 392 -20.15 23.37 15.03
CA GLY A 392 -20.58 23.59 13.64
C GLY A 392 -19.45 24.01 12.68
N ARG A 393 -18.22 24.17 13.18
CA ARG A 393 -17.07 24.61 12.37
C ARG A 393 -16.25 23.47 11.82
N VAL A 394 -16.74 22.27 11.77
CA VAL A 394 -16.09 21.14 11.13
C VAL A 394 -16.93 20.64 9.95
N GLU A 395 -16.30 20.52 8.80
CA GLU A 395 -16.83 19.86 7.62
C GLU A 395 -16.15 18.52 7.43
N ILE A 396 -16.93 17.44 7.23
CA ILE A 396 -16.41 16.08 7.18
C ILE A 396 -16.82 15.41 5.88
N THR A 397 -15.80 15.02 5.11
CA THR A 397 -15.95 14.25 3.88
C THR A 397 -15.48 12.82 4.11
N ASN A 398 -16.26 11.82 3.67
CA ASN A 398 -15.90 10.41 3.76
C ASN A 398 -15.64 9.84 2.38
N VAL A 399 -14.48 9.17 2.22
CA VAL A 399 -14.14 8.42 1.01
C VAL A 399 -13.82 6.96 1.33
N ARG A 400 -14.09 6.06 0.38
CA ARG A 400 -13.95 4.62 0.59
C ARG A 400 -13.21 3.92 -0.53
N GLY A 401 -12.58 2.81 -0.17
CA GLY A 401 -11.89 1.97 -1.15
C GLY A 401 -10.83 2.76 -1.90
N LYS A 402 -10.97 2.86 -3.22
CA LYS A 402 -10.02 3.54 -4.10
C LYS A 402 -10.34 5.02 -4.35
N ASP A 403 -11.46 5.52 -3.85
CA ASP A 403 -11.94 6.89 -4.09
C ASP A 403 -11.18 7.95 -3.27
N PHE A 404 -9.86 7.75 -3.10
CA PHE A 404 -8.99 8.72 -2.45
C PHE A 404 -8.71 9.87 -3.43
N PRO A 405 -8.89 11.15 -3.03
CA PRO A 405 -8.74 12.27 -3.93
C PRO A 405 -7.32 12.40 -4.51
N GLU A 406 -7.22 12.96 -5.69
CA GLU A 406 -5.93 13.34 -6.29
C GLU A 406 -5.32 14.53 -5.53
N GLU A 407 -4.01 14.73 -5.69
CA GLU A 407 -3.19 15.64 -4.91
C GLU A 407 -3.74 17.08 -4.83
N ASP A 408 -4.23 17.62 -5.95
CA ASP A 408 -4.79 18.98 -5.97
C ASP A 408 -6.09 19.11 -5.17
N ALA A 409 -6.94 18.08 -5.20
CA ALA A 409 -8.18 18.06 -4.42
C ALA A 409 -7.92 17.81 -2.92
N LEU A 410 -6.76 17.22 -2.55
CA LEU A 410 -6.39 17.08 -1.15
C LEU A 410 -6.15 18.42 -0.46
N LYS A 411 -5.69 19.43 -1.19
CA LYS A 411 -5.40 20.79 -0.65
C LYS A 411 -6.62 21.51 -0.09
N GLU A 412 -7.82 20.99 -0.35
CA GLU A 412 -9.08 21.52 0.20
C GLU A 412 -9.30 21.07 1.64
N TYR A 413 -8.49 20.13 2.17
CA TYR A 413 -8.64 19.59 3.52
C TYR A 413 -7.52 20.05 4.45
N ASP A 414 -7.85 20.22 5.72
CA ASP A 414 -6.92 20.59 6.79
C ASP A 414 -6.36 19.37 7.51
N LEU A 415 -7.07 18.22 7.45
CA LEU A 415 -6.65 16.97 8.07
C LEU A 415 -7.21 15.76 7.30
N ILE A 416 -6.38 14.74 7.12
CA ILE A 416 -6.80 13.44 6.64
C ILE A 416 -6.74 12.42 7.79
N ILE A 417 -7.86 11.73 8.06
CA ILE A 417 -7.92 10.65 9.05
C ILE A 417 -8.09 9.32 8.33
N HIS A 418 -7.02 8.53 8.27
CA HIS A 418 -6.99 7.24 7.56
C HIS A 418 -7.35 6.08 8.49
N CYS A 419 -8.11 5.09 8.02
CA CYS A 419 -8.39 3.87 8.79
C CYS A 419 -7.14 2.97 8.92
N GLY A 420 -7.25 1.86 9.68
CA GLY A 420 -6.17 0.88 9.84
C GLY A 420 -5.76 0.10 8.58
N ALA A 421 -6.40 0.35 7.44
CA ALA A 421 -6.06 -0.17 6.12
C ALA A 421 -5.90 -1.69 6.02
N CYS A 422 -6.65 -2.47 6.78
CA CYS A 422 -6.56 -3.93 6.79
C CYS A 422 -6.78 -4.60 5.42
N MET A 423 -7.49 -3.92 4.49
CA MET A 423 -7.77 -4.41 3.13
C MET A 423 -6.74 -3.96 2.09
N PHE A 424 -5.84 -3.03 2.43
CA PHE A 424 -4.80 -2.52 1.55
C PHE A 424 -3.45 -3.13 1.88
N ASN A 425 -2.57 -3.24 0.86
CA ASN A 425 -1.15 -3.51 1.12
C ASN A 425 -0.44 -2.23 1.59
N ARG A 426 0.81 -2.39 2.04
CA ARG A 426 1.64 -1.28 2.53
C ARG A 426 1.82 -0.19 1.47
N GLN A 427 2.11 -0.58 0.22
CA GLN A 427 2.38 0.36 -0.87
C GLN A 427 1.20 1.32 -1.12
N MET A 428 -0.04 0.83 -1.06
CA MET A 428 -1.23 1.68 -1.21
C MET A 428 -1.33 2.72 -0.08
N VAL A 429 -1.04 2.35 1.15
CA VAL A 429 -1.06 3.29 2.29
C VAL A 429 0.06 4.32 2.16
N MET A 430 1.28 3.88 1.82
CA MET A 430 2.42 4.76 1.61
C MET A 430 2.20 5.74 0.46
N SER A 431 1.53 5.30 -0.62
CA SER A 431 1.16 6.20 -1.73
C SER A 431 0.20 7.31 -1.30
N ARG A 432 -0.74 7.03 -0.40
CA ARG A 432 -1.65 8.03 0.19
C ARG A 432 -0.94 9.00 1.12
N ILE A 433 -0.06 8.48 1.97
CA ILE A 433 0.80 9.31 2.84
C ILE A 433 1.65 10.26 1.98
N ALA A 434 2.30 9.75 0.94
CA ALA A 434 3.10 10.55 0.03
C ALA A 434 2.27 11.62 -0.72
N ALA A 435 1.04 11.30 -1.14
CA ALA A 435 0.14 12.27 -1.76
C ALA A 435 -0.27 13.38 -0.77
N ALA A 436 -0.62 13.03 0.47
CA ALA A 436 -0.92 13.98 1.52
C ALA A 436 0.26 14.92 1.82
N GLN A 437 1.49 14.35 1.94
CA GLN A 437 2.71 15.12 2.16
C GLN A 437 3.02 16.08 1.01
N ARG A 438 2.87 15.66 -0.26
CA ARG A 438 3.06 16.57 -1.41
C ARG A 438 2.00 17.65 -1.48
N ALA A 439 0.77 17.34 -1.08
CA ALA A 439 -0.30 18.34 -0.96
C ALA A 439 -0.10 19.30 0.23
N GLY A 440 0.82 19.00 1.17
CA GLY A 440 1.02 19.74 2.40
C GLY A 440 -0.08 19.56 3.43
N VAL A 441 -0.86 18.46 3.34
CA VAL A 441 -2.00 18.19 4.22
C VAL A 441 -1.61 17.15 5.28
N PRO A 442 -1.77 17.47 6.58
CA PRO A 442 -1.54 16.53 7.66
C PRO A 442 -2.39 15.27 7.52
N ILE A 443 -1.78 14.12 7.79
CA ILE A 443 -2.47 12.81 7.75
C ILE A 443 -2.23 12.06 9.05
N THR A 444 -3.31 11.53 9.65
CA THR A 444 -3.24 10.70 10.85
C THR A 444 -4.02 9.41 10.67
N ASN A 445 -4.01 8.54 11.68
CA ASN A 445 -4.69 7.25 11.69
C ASN A 445 -5.79 7.20 12.76
N TYR A 446 -6.82 6.36 12.55
CA TYR A 446 -7.93 6.16 13.52
C TYR A 446 -7.43 5.89 14.95
N GLY A 447 -6.41 5.05 15.12
CA GLY A 447 -5.88 4.71 16.44
C GLY A 447 -5.21 5.89 17.13
N VAL A 448 -4.37 6.62 16.41
CA VAL A 448 -3.68 7.82 16.90
C VAL A 448 -4.70 8.94 17.19
N PHE A 449 -5.65 9.17 16.28
CA PHE A 449 -6.74 10.13 16.47
C PHE A 449 -7.57 9.82 17.71
N LEU A 450 -8.01 8.57 17.90
CA LEU A 450 -8.80 8.17 19.06
C LEU A 450 -8.01 8.28 20.38
N ALA A 451 -6.71 7.99 20.37
CA ALA A 451 -5.84 8.19 21.52
C ALA A 451 -5.74 9.69 21.89
N LYS A 452 -5.59 10.55 20.88
CA LYS A 452 -5.60 12.02 21.04
C LYS A 452 -6.89 12.53 21.65
N MET A 453 -8.04 12.16 21.06
CA MET A 453 -9.36 12.58 21.52
C MET A 453 -9.71 12.02 22.91
N SER A 454 -9.06 10.94 23.33
CA SER A 454 -9.20 10.38 24.68
C SER A 454 -8.23 11.00 25.70
N GLY A 455 -7.36 11.92 25.28
CA GLY A 455 -6.38 12.60 26.15
C GLY A 455 -5.26 11.70 26.66
N ILE A 456 -4.95 10.60 25.95
CA ILE A 456 -3.94 9.61 26.39
C ILE A 456 -2.87 9.32 25.32
N LEU A 457 -2.77 10.15 24.28
CA LEU A 457 -1.79 9.92 23.20
C LEU A 457 -0.35 9.84 23.71
N ASP A 458 -0.01 10.69 24.68
CA ASP A 458 1.30 10.73 25.36
C ASP A 458 1.56 9.50 26.25
N LYS A 459 0.54 8.70 26.51
CA LYS A 459 0.57 7.49 27.38
C LYS A 459 0.46 6.20 26.58
N VAL A 460 0.21 6.30 25.29
CA VAL A 460 0.14 5.18 24.38
C VAL A 460 1.53 4.96 23.77
N SER A 461 1.97 3.70 23.80
CA SER A 461 3.26 3.32 23.22
C SER A 461 3.11 3.09 21.72
N LEU A 462 3.90 3.81 20.94
CA LEU A 462 3.95 3.64 19.48
C LEU A 462 5.06 2.64 19.14
N PRO A 463 4.84 1.72 18.18
CA PRO A 463 5.89 0.85 17.66
C PRO A 463 7.06 1.68 17.12
N LYS A 464 8.28 1.16 17.23
CA LYS A 464 9.40 1.76 16.51
C LYS A 464 9.10 1.61 15.03
N GLY A 465 8.97 2.73 14.30
CA GLY A 465 8.82 2.69 12.87
C GLY A 465 9.95 1.86 12.26
N ASN A 466 9.68 1.14 11.18
CA ASN A 466 10.74 0.58 10.35
C ASN A 466 11.49 1.78 9.73
N SER A 467 12.38 2.41 10.50
CA SER A 467 13.23 3.50 10.05
C SER A 467 14.16 2.96 8.97
N ARG A 468 14.19 3.67 7.85
CA ARG A 468 15.14 3.49 6.75
C ARG A 468 16.57 3.57 7.23
#